data_25a2162fe142f07e4a495f59cbc13ee9
#
_entry.id   25a2162fe142f07e4a495f59cbc13ee9
#
_cell.length_a   1.000
_cell.length_b   1.000
_cell.length_c   1.000
_cell.angle_alpha   90.00
_cell.angle_beta   90.00
_cell.angle_gamma   90.00
#
_symmetry.space_group_name_H-M   'P 1'
#
loop_
_entity.id
_entity.type
_entity.pdbx_description
1 polymer ?
#
loop_
_entity_poly.entity_id
_entity_poly.type
_entity_poly.pdbx_seq_one_letter_code
_entity_poly.pdbx_strand_id
1 'polypeptide(L)'
;MKNKNSRKEENRIKNIIWDGSMDYDSDPFITGEDISGNPDFYLNLIIGLSAKYFGSENLEKLFEIWQYNLHRDKFDLFAIFLLEDLVYEKEVKSREVLTSLRKIYAKKFLEDKYDLQRKNLALKENLFFEMQLKKVHDILGMPYKLSDKREKIFESLKLKNDTDEKNLEERILNIFRESLNYKENEALKFSPLKNFTLFDSMSFVKLERSNNPTLFGDFQGKKTSGITGFFYSLALKRRREKEKYIEDTFGKSIYSDDEMKIIEEKYLYGSHKKSKLHFTRGQSHKNLHEENFDDEAVNRHLLKFKENRNFYNNEIKSLSKKIRLALSSHSGMEEVVTNSGKLISRLAYKSMISDKVNIFSKKILNLHSYLKVDLILDASASLMDLESDIAIEAYIVSKSLENNEILNRVISYETVGDYTVITILKDYDEKSDIEKIFSYRTSGWNRDGLFYRAYQNLLDSKNENHLLIALTDAHPRDIRPLASKNFFGSKNYCEEASLDDTKKELDKLKKLGLHTSAILNSDKVDNAKFLFGRNYIKINNVNEIANVAGRFIQREIANIEKK
;
A
#
# COMPACT_ATOMS: atom_id res chain seq x y z
N MET A 1 -25.03 4.41 -16.75
CA MET A 1 -24.33 5.71 -16.66
C MET A 1 -22.81 5.59 -16.60
N LYS A 2 -22.23 4.45 -16.18
CA LYS A 2 -20.77 4.23 -15.99
C LYS A 2 -19.89 4.23 -17.27
N ASN A 3 -20.46 4.03 -18.46
CA ASN A 3 -19.69 4.06 -19.73
C ASN A 3 -19.47 5.46 -20.33
N LYS A 4 -20.15 6.48 -19.83
CA LYS A 4 -20.03 7.84 -20.39
C LYS A 4 -18.81 8.62 -19.87
N ASN A 5 -18.36 8.37 -18.64
CA ASN A 5 -17.25 9.14 -18.06
C ASN A 5 -15.88 8.64 -18.60
N SER A 6 -15.66 7.33 -18.67
CA SER A 6 -14.43 6.75 -19.24
C SER A 6 -14.21 7.18 -20.71
N ARG A 7 -15.26 7.19 -21.52
CA ARG A 7 -15.22 7.64 -22.92
C ARG A 7 -14.99 9.14 -23.05
N LYS A 8 -15.42 9.93 -22.06
CA LYS A 8 -15.16 11.38 -22.02
C LYS A 8 -13.70 11.68 -21.67
N GLU A 9 -13.10 10.93 -20.76
CA GLU A 9 -11.70 11.09 -20.37
C GLU A 9 -10.77 10.66 -21.51
N GLU A 10 -11.06 9.55 -22.16
CA GLU A 10 -10.32 9.08 -23.35
C GLU A 10 -10.40 10.11 -24.49
N ASN A 11 -11.58 10.63 -24.80
CA ASN A 11 -11.74 11.69 -25.79
C ASN A 11 -11.01 12.98 -25.37
N ARG A 12 -10.93 13.28 -24.08
CA ARG A 12 -10.20 14.44 -23.57
C ARG A 12 -8.69 14.27 -23.79
N ILE A 13 -8.13 13.09 -23.53
CA ILE A 13 -6.73 12.79 -23.79
C ILE A 13 -6.42 12.95 -25.29
N LYS A 14 -7.22 12.31 -26.14
CA LYS A 14 -7.06 12.41 -27.60
C LYS A 14 -7.11 13.87 -28.07
N ASN A 15 -8.08 14.65 -27.60
CA ASN A 15 -8.18 16.06 -27.97
C ASN A 15 -6.95 16.88 -27.57
N ILE A 16 -6.35 16.60 -26.38
CA ILE A 16 -5.14 17.31 -25.95
C ILE A 16 -3.96 16.96 -26.86
N ILE A 17 -3.78 15.68 -27.20
CA ILE A 17 -2.70 15.21 -28.07
C ILE A 17 -2.89 15.75 -29.48
N TRP A 18 -4.10 15.73 -30.02
CA TRP A 18 -4.45 16.28 -31.32
C TRP A 18 -4.22 17.80 -31.40
N ASP A 19 -4.57 18.55 -30.35
CA ASP A 19 -4.25 19.99 -30.28
C ASP A 19 -2.73 20.24 -30.29
N GLY A 20 -1.96 19.34 -29.67
CA GLY A 20 -0.49 19.37 -29.72
C GLY A 20 0.06 19.02 -31.10
N SER A 21 -0.38 17.92 -31.69
CA SER A 21 0.12 17.38 -32.96
C SER A 21 -0.39 18.15 -34.19
N MET A 22 -1.53 18.82 -34.06
CA MET A 22 -2.31 19.39 -35.21
C MET A 22 -2.76 18.31 -36.19
N ASP A 23 -2.79 17.06 -35.76
CA ASP A 23 -3.24 15.89 -36.50
C ASP A 23 -4.41 15.26 -35.75
N TYR A 24 -5.61 15.36 -36.31
CA TYR A 24 -6.87 14.95 -35.68
C TYR A 24 -7.32 13.54 -36.10
N ASP A 25 -6.60 12.91 -37.01
CA ASP A 25 -6.94 11.58 -37.55
C ASP A 25 -6.06 10.46 -36.96
N SER A 26 -4.94 10.79 -36.32
CA SER A 26 -4.02 9.81 -35.73
C SER A 26 -4.52 9.30 -34.36
N ASP A 27 -4.42 7.99 -34.15
CA ASP A 27 -4.60 7.44 -32.80
C ASP A 27 -3.31 7.56 -31.99
N PRO A 28 -3.34 8.16 -30.80
CA PRO A 28 -2.14 8.27 -29.96
C PRO A 28 -1.59 6.91 -29.57
N PHE A 29 -0.31 6.67 -29.85
CA PHE A 29 0.37 5.42 -29.47
C PHE A 29 0.76 5.35 -27.99
N ILE A 30 0.87 6.51 -27.34
CA ILE A 30 1.19 6.65 -25.92
C ILE A 30 0.39 7.80 -25.31
N THR A 31 -0.05 7.62 -24.05
CA THR A 31 -0.80 8.62 -23.30
C THR A 31 -0.23 8.76 -21.89
N GLY A 32 -0.37 9.94 -21.30
CA GLY A 32 0.11 10.26 -19.96
C GLY A 32 -1.04 10.49 -18.99
N GLU A 33 -0.98 9.80 -17.84
CA GLU A 33 -1.90 9.96 -16.72
C GLU A 33 -1.12 10.38 -15.47
N ASP A 34 -1.75 11.17 -14.61
CA ASP A 34 -1.22 11.44 -13.28
C ASP A 34 -1.37 10.21 -12.36
N ILE A 35 -0.81 10.28 -11.15
CA ILE A 35 -0.90 9.19 -10.16
C ILE A 35 -2.32 8.85 -9.73
N SER A 36 -3.28 9.75 -9.95
CA SER A 36 -4.70 9.51 -9.71
C SER A 36 -5.41 8.91 -10.92
N GLY A 37 -4.67 8.78 -12.07
CA GLY A 37 -5.18 8.27 -13.34
C GLY A 37 -6.06 9.24 -14.09
N ASN A 38 -5.96 10.52 -13.74
CA ASN A 38 -6.56 11.56 -14.56
C ASN A 38 -5.59 11.90 -15.70
N PRO A 39 -6.13 12.33 -16.86
CA PRO A 39 -5.29 12.80 -17.95
C PRO A 39 -4.35 13.92 -17.50
N ASP A 40 -3.04 13.71 -17.61
CA ASP A 40 -2.10 14.81 -17.38
C ASP A 40 -2.08 15.72 -18.60
N PHE A 41 -2.59 16.94 -18.41
CA PHE A 41 -2.74 17.88 -19.52
C PHE A 41 -1.40 18.25 -20.18
N TYR A 42 -0.41 18.63 -19.36
CA TYR A 42 0.88 19.09 -19.89
C TYR A 42 1.63 17.97 -20.59
N LEU A 43 1.65 16.78 -19.99
CA LEU A 43 2.35 15.64 -20.58
C LEU A 43 1.71 15.18 -21.89
N ASN A 44 0.38 15.09 -21.97
CA ASN A 44 -0.30 14.74 -23.23
C ASN A 44 -0.10 15.81 -24.31
N LEU A 45 -0.01 17.09 -23.93
CA LEU A 45 0.33 18.16 -24.85
C LEU A 45 1.77 17.99 -25.39
N ILE A 46 2.74 17.64 -24.54
CA ILE A 46 4.13 17.35 -24.95
C ILE A 46 4.19 16.14 -25.89
N ILE A 47 3.43 15.09 -25.64
CA ILE A 47 3.31 13.94 -26.54
C ILE A 47 2.79 14.39 -27.91
N GLY A 48 1.72 15.19 -27.95
CA GLY A 48 1.19 15.74 -29.19
C GLY A 48 2.19 16.64 -29.93
N LEU A 49 2.84 17.55 -29.21
CA LEU A 49 3.88 18.40 -29.79
C LEU A 49 5.09 17.60 -30.32
N SER A 50 5.44 16.50 -29.62
CA SER A 50 6.49 15.58 -30.12
C SER A 50 6.08 14.94 -31.46
N ALA A 51 4.81 14.54 -31.59
CA ALA A 51 4.28 14.02 -32.84
C ALA A 51 4.27 15.07 -33.96
N LYS A 52 4.00 16.34 -33.63
CA LYS A 52 4.09 17.47 -34.56
C LYS A 52 5.50 17.62 -35.17
N TYR A 53 6.54 17.53 -34.33
CA TYR A 53 7.92 17.81 -34.77
C TYR A 53 8.66 16.60 -35.36
N PHE A 54 8.26 15.38 -34.95
CA PHE A 54 9.00 14.16 -35.30
C PHE A 54 8.15 13.12 -36.07
N GLY A 55 6.86 13.38 -36.25
CA GLY A 55 5.92 12.44 -36.87
C GLY A 55 5.46 11.33 -35.92
N SER A 56 4.15 11.04 -35.89
CA SER A 56 3.56 10.02 -35.05
C SER A 56 4.14 8.62 -35.30
N GLU A 57 4.27 8.25 -36.59
CA GLU A 57 4.83 6.94 -36.97
C GLU A 57 6.30 6.75 -36.57
N ASN A 58 7.12 7.82 -36.67
CA ASN A 58 8.53 7.73 -36.29
C ASN A 58 8.72 7.64 -34.79
N LEU A 59 7.88 8.33 -34.01
CA LEU A 59 7.88 8.17 -32.58
C LEU A 59 7.42 6.76 -32.16
N GLU A 60 6.39 6.20 -32.80
CA GLU A 60 5.95 4.84 -32.54
C GLU A 60 7.08 3.84 -32.80
N LYS A 61 7.75 3.92 -33.97
CA LYS A 61 8.92 3.11 -34.30
C LYS A 61 10.06 3.27 -33.30
N LEU A 62 10.33 4.49 -32.85
CA LEU A 62 11.34 4.77 -31.84
C LEU A 62 11.03 4.04 -30.53
N PHE A 63 9.78 4.14 -30.03
CA PHE A 63 9.37 3.47 -28.80
C PHE A 63 9.30 1.94 -28.96
N GLU A 64 9.09 1.41 -30.15
CA GLU A 64 9.15 -0.02 -30.44
C GLU A 64 10.54 -0.64 -30.24
N ILE A 65 11.63 0.12 -30.38
CA ILE A 65 13.01 -0.37 -30.25
C ILE A 65 13.24 -1.07 -28.90
N TRP A 66 12.70 -0.52 -27.83
CA TRP A 66 12.86 -1.10 -26.49
C TRP A 66 11.57 -1.71 -25.91
N GLN A 67 10.53 -1.96 -26.75
CA GLN A 67 9.24 -2.50 -26.28
C GLN A 67 9.37 -3.84 -25.55
N TYR A 68 10.36 -4.64 -25.90
CA TYR A 68 10.65 -5.93 -25.27
C TYR A 68 11.75 -5.86 -24.22
N ASN A 69 12.28 -4.68 -23.92
CA ASN A 69 13.29 -4.52 -22.90
C ASN A 69 12.71 -4.71 -21.50
N LEU A 70 13.52 -5.26 -20.58
CA LEU A 70 13.15 -5.50 -19.19
C LEU A 70 12.73 -4.20 -18.48
N HIS A 71 13.37 -3.09 -18.85
CA HIS A 71 13.16 -1.75 -18.28
C HIS A 71 12.39 -0.81 -19.23
N ARG A 72 11.50 -1.36 -20.05
CA ARG A 72 10.72 -0.59 -21.02
C ARG A 72 10.13 0.69 -20.42
N ASP A 73 9.44 0.57 -19.30
CA ASP A 73 8.75 1.70 -18.67
C ASP A 73 9.72 2.82 -18.27
N LYS A 74 10.94 2.45 -17.83
CA LYS A 74 12.02 3.41 -17.55
C LYS A 74 12.44 4.16 -18.83
N PHE A 75 12.64 3.45 -19.93
CA PHE A 75 13.04 4.08 -21.20
C PHE A 75 11.93 4.92 -21.80
N ASP A 76 10.66 4.51 -21.66
CA ASP A 76 9.51 5.34 -22.06
C ASP A 76 9.51 6.68 -21.33
N LEU A 77 9.70 6.66 -20.01
CA LEU A 77 9.75 7.87 -19.19
C LEU A 77 10.92 8.77 -19.54
N PHE A 78 12.13 8.21 -19.70
CA PHE A 78 13.29 8.99 -20.09
C PHE A 78 13.20 9.53 -21.52
N ALA A 79 12.55 8.82 -22.45
CA ALA A 79 12.29 9.33 -23.79
C ALA A 79 11.40 10.58 -23.74
N ILE A 80 10.29 10.53 -23.01
CA ILE A 80 9.41 11.70 -22.82
C ILE A 80 10.14 12.82 -22.05
N PHE A 81 10.96 12.50 -21.05
CA PHE A 81 11.79 13.47 -20.33
C PHE A 81 12.74 14.26 -21.27
N LEU A 82 13.37 13.56 -22.22
CA LEU A 82 14.26 14.17 -23.20
C LEU A 82 13.51 14.98 -24.26
N LEU A 83 12.38 14.46 -24.73
CA LEU A 83 11.54 15.13 -25.72
C LEU A 83 10.91 16.42 -25.17
N GLU A 84 10.57 16.43 -23.89
CA GLU A 84 9.91 17.56 -23.24
C GLU A 84 10.72 18.86 -23.36
N ASP A 85 12.01 18.87 -23.01
CA ASP A 85 12.86 20.05 -23.11
C ASP A 85 13.00 20.52 -24.55
N LEU A 86 13.29 19.58 -25.46
CA LEU A 86 13.49 19.88 -26.86
C LEU A 86 12.24 20.48 -27.53
N VAL A 87 11.09 19.86 -27.27
CA VAL A 87 9.82 20.30 -27.86
C VAL A 87 9.37 21.63 -27.23
N TYR A 88 9.58 21.81 -25.92
CA TYR A 88 9.32 23.07 -25.26
C TYR A 88 10.13 24.23 -25.88
N GLU A 89 11.43 24.05 -26.09
CA GLU A 89 12.28 25.08 -26.69
C GLU A 89 11.87 25.42 -28.16
N LYS A 90 11.43 24.42 -28.90
CA LYS A 90 10.95 24.62 -30.31
C LYS A 90 9.60 25.37 -30.33
N GLU A 91 8.68 25.09 -29.38
CA GLU A 91 7.31 25.59 -29.47
C GLU A 91 7.05 26.85 -28.62
N VAL A 92 7.83 27.14 -27.57
CA VAL A 92 7.56 28.22 -26.61
C VAL A 92 7.41 29.60 -27.27
N LYS A 93 8.08 29.86 -28.38
CA LYS A 93 7.99 31.14 -29.11
C LYS A 93 6.65 31.31 -29.81
N SER A 94 6.01 30.23 -30.24
CA SER A 94 4.71 30.23 -30.91
C SER A 94 3.52 30.05 -29.96
N ARG A 95 3.77 29.44 -28.80
CA ARG A 95 2.76 29.18 -27.78
C ARG A 95 3.25 29.64 -26.40
N GLU A 96 3.14 30.93 -26.08
CA GLU A 96 3.58 31.51 -24.80
C GLU A 96 2.94 30.84 -23.57
N VAL A 97 1.73 30.30 -23.71
CA VAL A 97 1.01 29.59 -22.64
C VAL A 97 1.78 28.38 -22.12
N LEU A 98 2.66 27.78 -22.94
CA LEU A 98 3.48 26.63 -22.54
C LEU A 98 4.34 26.91 -21.31
N THR A 99 4.86 28.14 -21.18
CA THR A 99 5.64 28.53 -20.01
C THR A 99 4.83 28.46 -18.72
N SER A 100 3.58 28.91 -18.79
CA SER A 100 2.65 28.85 -17.64
C SER A 100 2.25 27.41 -17.32
N LEU A 101 1.93 26.61 -18.34
CA LEU A 101 1.57 25.19 -18.18
C LEU A 101 2.72 24.38 -17.61
N ARG A 102 3.96 24.60 -18.09
CA ARG A 102 5.18 23.99 -17.57
C ARG A 102 5.39 24.28 -16.09
N LYS A 103 5.18 25.53 -15.67
CA LYS A 103 5.27 25.93 -14.25
C LYS A 103 4.16 25.32 -13.40
N ILE A 104 2.94 25.24 -13.93
CA ILE A 104 1.81 24.59 -13.21
C ILE A 104 2.10 23.11 -13.02
N TYR A 105 2.56 22.41 -14.07
CA TYR A 105 2.98 21.02 -13.99
C TYR A 105 4.08 20.82 -12.93
N ALA A 106 5.13 21.69 -12.97
CA ALA A 106 6.22 21.64 -12.02
C ALA A 106 5.77 21.83 -10.56
N LYS A 107 4.85 22.77 -10.30
CA LYS A 107 4.27 22.97 -8.96
C LYS A 107 3.46 21.76 -8.51
N LYS A 108 2.56 21.26 -9.37
CA LYS A 108 1.77 20.06 -9.08
C LYS A 108 2.68 18.87 -8.78
N PHE A 109 3.73 18.66 -9.57
CA PHE A 109 4.71 17.60 -9.33
C PHE A 109 5.37 17.73 -7.95
N LEU A 110 5.72 18.94 -7.51
CA LEU A 110 6.29 19.15 -6.18
C LEU A 110 5.29 18.91 -5.05
N GLU A 111 4.03 19.33 -5.23
CA GLU A 111 2.94 19.08 -4.26
C GLU A 111 2.71 17.57 -4.10
N ASP A 112 2.53 16.87 -5.21
CA ASP A 112 2.40 15.41 -5.24
C ASP A 112 3.64 14.70 -4.66
N LYS A 113 4.85 15.28 -4.90
CA LYS A 113 6.11 14.79 -4.37
C LYS A 113 6.24 14.92 -2.86
N TYR A 114 5.90 16.07 -2.30
CA TYR A 114 6.00 16.25 -0.85
C TYR A 114 5.20 15.18 -0.11
N ASP A 115 4.05 14.83 -0.65
CA ASP A 115 3.26 13.73 -0.14
C ASP A 115 3.93 12.36 -0.32
N LEU A 116 4.69 12.16 -1.38
CA LEU A 116 5.29 10.87 -1.73
C LEU A 116 6.72 10.69 -1.20
N GLN A 117 7.55 11.74 -1.13
CA GLN A 117 8.91 11.67 -0.56
C GLN A 117 8.93 11.49 0.94
N ARG A 118 7.99 12.13 1.65
CA ARG A 118 7.79 11.83 3.06
C ARG A 118 7.44 10.36 3.29
N LYS A 119 6.88 9.73 2.29
CA LYS A 119 6.19 8.46 2.35
C LYS A 119 6.96 7.27 1.78
N ASN A 120 8.13 7.47 1.14
CA ASN A 120 8.83 6.34 0.50
C ASN A 120 10.34 6.56 0.34
N LEU A 121 11.13 5.95 1.23
CA LEU A 121 12.61 5.96 1.17
C LEU A 121 13.17 5.39 -0.13
N ALA A 122 12.48 4.43 -0.74
CA ALA A 122 12.86 3.82 -2.02
C ALA A 122 12.80 4.79 -3.20
N LEU A 123 12.01 5.87 -3.12
CA LEU A 123 12.02 6.94 -4.13
C LEU A 123 13.31 7.76 -4.10
N LYS A 124 14.03 7.80 -2.98
CA LYS A 124 15.33 8.50 -2.90
C LYS A 124 16.41 7.87 -3.79
N GLU A 125 16.26 6.60 -4.15
CA GLU A 125 17.21 5.87 -5.00
C GLU A 125 16.76 5.80 -6.47
N ASN A 126 15.54 6.22 -6.80
CA ASN A 126 15.02 6.18 -8.16
C ASN A 126 15.65 7.30 -9.02
N LEU A 127 16.47 6.88 -10.00
CA LEU A 127 17.18 7.79 -10.88
C LEU A 127 16.24 8.74 -11.63
N PHE A 128 15.14 8.21 -12.22
CA PHE A 128 14.20 9.04 -12.95
C PHE A 128 13.57 10.11 -12.06
N PHE A 129 13.17 9.73 -10.86
CA PHE A 129 12.57 10.66 -9.90
C PHE A 129 13.52 11.80 -9.52
N GLU A 130 14.79 11.49 -9.23
CA GLU A 130 15.80 12.53 -8.93
C GLU A 130 16.04 13.47 -10.12
N MET A 131 16.11 12.91 -11.35
CA MET A 131 16.28 13.72 -12.56
C MET A 131 15.07 14.63 -12.80
N GLN A 132 13.87 14.09 -12.66
CA GLN A 132 12.63 14.86 -12.80
C GLN A 132 12.53 15.95 -11.73
N LEU A 133 12.95 15.64 -10.51
CA LEU A 133 12.97 16.57 -9.41
C LEU A 133 13.92 17.74 -9.63
N LYS A 134 15.14 17.48 -10.09
CA LYS A 134 16.10 18.51 -10.48
C LYS A 134 15.52 19.40 -11.56
N LYS A 135 14.96 18.79 -12.64
CA LYS A 135 14.31 19.50 -13.75
C LYS A 135 13.19 20.44 -13.26
N VAL A 136 12.33 19.95 -12.39
CA VAL A 136 11.21 20.72 -11.85
C VAL A 136 11.70 21.92 -11.00
N HIS A 137 12.74 21.72 -10.19
CA HIS A 137 13.35 22.81 -9.43
C HIS A 137 13.96 23.86 -10.35
N ASP A 138 14.65 23.44 -11.42
CA ASP A 138 15.22 24.35 -12.41
C ASP A 138 14.13 25.16 -13.14
N ILE A 139 12.99 24.51 -13.51
CA ILE A 139 11.84 25.19 -14.12
C ILE A 139 11.26 26.29 -13.19
N LEU A 140 11.27 26.05 -11.90
CA LEU A 140 10.73 26.98 -10.89
C LEU A 140 11.78 27.99 -10.39
N GLY A 141 13.04 27.89 -10.82
CA GLY A 141 14.14 28.72 -10.35
C GLY A 141 14.51 28.45 -8.88
N MET A 142 14.26 27.26 -8.38
CA MET A 142 14.54 26.84 -7.00
C MET A 142 15.85 26.04 -6.94
N PRO A 143 16.70 26.27 -5.93
CA PRO A 143 17.94 25.51 -5.81
C PRO A 143 17.66 24.05 -5.45
N TYR A 144 18.29 23.14 -6.19
CA TYR A 144 18.29 21.71 -5.86
C TYR A 144 19.64 21.10 -6.23
N LYS A 145 20.32 20.50 -5.26
CA LYS A 145 21.66 19.95 -5.44
C LYS A 145 21.60 18.42 -5.57
N LEU A 146 22.11 17.91 -6.66
CA LEU A 146 22.39 16.49 -6.86
C LEU A 146 23.79 16.12 -6.36
N SER A 147 24.08 14.84 -6.20
CA SER A 147 25.47 14.38 -6.04
C SER A 147 26.24 14.56 -7.36
N ASP A 148 27.58 14.72 -7.30
CA ASP A 148 28.41 14.97 -8.47
C ASP A 148 28.21 13.91 -9.58
N LYS A 149 27.99 12.66 -9.20
CA LYS A 149 27.70 11.58 -10.14
C LYS A 149 26.34 11.76 -10.80
N ARG A 150 25.33 12.18 -10.06
CA ARG A 150 23.97 12.40 -10.55
C ARG A 150 23.87 13.67 -11.41
N GLU A 151 24.62 14.71 -11.05
CA GLU A 151 24.71 15.95 -11.84
C GLU A 151 25.24 15.66 -13.27
N LYS A 152 26.32 14.87 -13.38
CA LYS A 152 26.85 14.44 -14.67
C LYS A 152 25.83 13.67 -15.53
N ILE A 153 25.03 12.79 -14.88
CA ILE A 153 23.95 12.10 -15.58
C ILE A 153 22.89 13.10 -16.04
N PHE A 154 22.48 14.03 -15.19
CA PHE A 154 21.47 15.03 -15.53
C PHE A 154 21.90 15.91 -16.71
N GLU A 155 23.17 16.33 -16.73
CA GLU A 155 23.73 17.11 -17.85
C GLU A 155 23.77 16.32 -19.15
N SER A 156 24.01 15.00 -19.08
CA SER A 156 24.00 14.13 -20.26
C SER A 156 22.59 13.82 -20.79
N LEU A 157 21.56 14.01 -19.97
CA LEU A 157 20.15 13.81 -20.34
C LEU A 157 19.55 15.04 -21.05
N LYS A 158 20.23 15.54 -22.10
CA LYS A 158 19.76 16.66 -22.89
C LYS A 158 19.92 16.37 -24.38
N LEU A 159 18.85 16.58 -25.14
CA LEU A 159 18.90 16.57 -26.59
C LEU A 159 19.41 17.94 -27.11
N LYS A 160 20.20 17.92 -28.14
CA LYS A 160 20.67 19.16 -28.78
C LYS A 160 19.54 19.77 -29.62
N ASN A 161 19.50 21.10 -29.72
CA ASN A 161 18.46 21.84 -30.44
C ASN A 161 18.43 21.55 -31.95
N ASP A 162 19.55 21.06 -32.53
CA ASP A 162 19.66 20.62 -33.91
C ASP A 162 19.12 19.19 -34.15
N THR A 163 18.43 18.61 -33.15
CA THR A 163 17.78 17.30 -33.26
C THR A 163 16.56 17.43 -34.18
N ASP A 164 16.58 16.64 -35.24
CA ASP A 164 15.51 16.51 -36.23
C ASP A 164 14.99 15.07 -36.28
N GLU A 165 14.01 14.86 -37.15
CA GLU A 165 13.37 13.54 -37.33
C GLU A 165 14.36 12.44 -37.70
N LYS A 166 15.43 12.78 -38.48
CA LYS A 166 16.39 11.79 -39.00
C LYS A 166 17.40 11.31 -37.98
N ASN A 167 17.74 12.17 -37.00
CA ASN A 167 18.78 11.87 -36.01
C ASN A 167 18.25 11.65 -34.60
N LEU A 168 16.93 11.76 -34.38
CA LEU A 168 16.29 11.61 -33.08
C LEU A 168 16.56 10.23 -32.47
N GLU A 169 16.34 9.17 -33.24
CA GLU A 169 16.53 7.79 -32.79
C GLU A 169 17.96 7.54 -32.31
N GLU A 170 18.92 7.87 -33.14
CA GLU A 170 20.34 7.68 -32.84
C GLU A 170 20.75 8.43 -31.57
N ARG A 171 20.31 9.69 -31.43
CA ARG A 171 20.65 10.54 -30.28
C ARG A 171 20.05 10.01 -28.97
N ILE A 172 18.78 9.61 -28.99
CA ILE A 172 18.12 9.03 -27.79
C ILE A 172 18.82 7.71 -27.40
N LEU A 173 19.09 6.84 -28.37
CA LEU A 173 19.77 5.57 -28.11
C LEU A 173 21.19 5.77 -27.56
N ASN A 174 21.93 6.75 -28.09
CA ASN A 174 23.26 7.07 -27.56
C ASN A 174 23.20 7.56 -26.10
N ILE A 175 22.28 8.47 -25.77
CA ILE A 175 22.06 8.91 -24.40
C ILE A 175 21.68 7.71 -23.50
N PHE A 176 20.81 6.82 -23.98
CA PHE A 176 20.41 5.64 -23.23
C PHE A 176 21.57 4.66 -22.98
N ARG A 177 22.44 4.47 -23.99
CA ARG A 177 23.64 3.61 -23.86
C ARG A 177 24.64 4.20 -22.87
N GLU A 178 24.94 5.49 -22.99
CA GLU A 178 25.97 6.16 -22.20
C GLU A 178 25.54 6.44 -20.74
N SER A 179 24.30 6.89 -20.56
CA SER A 179 23.84 7.42 -19.27
C SER A 179 22.93 6.47 -18.48
N LEU A 180 22.19 5.59 -19.17
CA LEU A 180 21.18 4.72 -18.56
C LEU A 180 21.52 3.24 -18.66
N ASN A 181 22.70 2.88 -19.18
CA ASN A 181 23.16 1.49 -19.40
C ASN A 181 22.20 0.69 -20.31
N TYR A 182 21.63 1.33 -21.34
CA TYR A 182 20.80 0.63 -22.32
C TYR A 182 21.63 -0.36 -23.15
N LYS A 183 21.11 -1.58 -23.28
CA LYS A 183 21.71 -2.64 -24.12
C LYS A 183 20.62 -3.25 -24.99
N GLU A 184 20.82 -3.26 -26.28
CA GLU A 184 19.84 -3.76 -27.27
C GLU A 184 19.44 -5.23 -27.04
N ASN A 185 20.34 -6.03 -26.48
CA ASN A 185 20.15 -7.46 -26.24
C ASN A 185 19.94 -7.82 -24.76
N GLU A 186 19.52 -6.87 -23.92
CA GLU A 186 19.33 -7.16 -22.50
C GLU A 186 18.10 -8.07 -22.24
N ALA A 187 17.20 -8.17 -23.22
CA ALA A 187 16.21 -9.25 -23.26
C ALA A 187 16.85 -10.65 -23.43
N LEU A 188 18.09 -10.73 -23.90
CA LEU A 188 18.76 -11.96 -24.31
C LEU A 188 20.00 -12.33 -23.49
N LYS A 189 20.60 -11.43 -22.71
CA LYS A 189 21.81 -11.71 -21.91
C LYS A 189 21.67 -11.25 -20.48
N PHE A 190 21.77 -12.20 -19.57
CA PHE A 190 21.75 -12.02 -18.13
C PHE A 190 23.01 -11.30 -17.62
N SER A 191 22.82 -10.15 -16.99
CA SER A 191 23.71 -9.65 -15.94
C SER A 191 22.98 -9.73 -14.60
N PRO A 192 23.63 -10.14 -13.49
CA PRO A 192 22.97 -10.13 -12.19
C PRO A 192 22.59 -8.68 -11.86
N LEU A 193 21.31 -8.43 -11.77
CA LEU A 193 20.70 -7.15 -11.48
C LEU A 193 21.02 -6.72 -10.04
N LYS A 194 22.11 -6.01 -9.86
CA LYS A 194 22.49 -5.45 -8.55
C LYS A 194 21.64 -4.26 -8.11
N ASN A 195 20.79 -3.67 -8.98
CA ASN A 195 20.06 -2.44 -8.68
C ASN A 195 18.66 -2.37 -9.32
N PHE A 196 17.98 -3.51 -9.49
CA PHE A 196 16.58 -3.47 -9.88
C PHE A 196 15.72 -3.38 -8.64
N THR A 197 15.32 -2.17 -8.26
CA THR A 197 14.27 -1.99 -7.27
C THR A 197 12.91 -2.12 -7.94
N LEU A 198 11.98 -2.80 -7.30
CA LEU A 198 10.56 -2.91 -7.69
C LEU A 198 9.90 -1.53 -7.90
N PHE A 199 10.59 -0.49 -7.51
CA PHE A 199 10.19 0.91 -7.53
C PHE A 199 10.53 1.65 -8.82
N ASP A 200 11.25 1.04 -9.76
CA ASP A 200 11.43 1.62 -11.10
C ASP A 200 10.10 1.73 -11.88
N SER A 201 9.06 1.01 -11.45
CA SER A 201 7.69 1.14 -11.97
C SER A 201 6.81 2.13 -11.21
N MET A 202 7.30 2.74 -10.14
CA MET A 202 6.61 3.82 -9.42
C MET A 202 6.94 5.18 -10.06
N SER A 203 6.50 5.38 -11.28
CA SER A 203 6.55 6.69 -11.89
C SER A 203 5.38 7.53 -11.41
N PHE A 204 5.63 8.82 -11.15
CA PHE A 204 4.60 9.83 -10.85
C PHE A 204 3.68 10.09 -12.04
N VAL A 205 4.05 9.55 -13.17
CA VAL A 205 3.34 9.62 -14.42
C VAL A 205 3.26 8.21 -14.97
N LYS A 206 2.06 7.78 -15.29
CA LYS A 206 1.81 6.51 -15.94
C LYS A 206 1.72 6.78 -17.45
N LEU A 207 2.61 6.17 -18.20
CA LEU A 207 2.53 6.14 -19.66
C LEU A 207 1.80 4.86 -20.09
N GLU A 208 0.68 5.00 -20.79
CA GLU A 208 -0.05 3.88 -21.39
C GLU A 208 0.14 3.88 -22.90
N ARG A 209 0.48 2.73 -23.47
CA ARG A 209 0.57 2.53 -24.92
C ARG A 209 -0.73 1.92 -25.45
N SER A 210 -1.21 2.41 -26.58
CA SER A 210 -2.43 1.89 -27.24
C SER A 210 -2.27 0.45 -27.74
N ASN A 211 -1.08 0.09 -28.21
CA ASN A 211 -0.73 -1.25 -28.67
C ASN A 211 0.14 -1.97 -27.64
N ASN A 212 -0.37 -2.21 -26.45
CA ASN A 212 0.28 -3.14 -25.54
C ASN A 212 0.08 -4.56 -26.11
N PRO A 213 1.11 -5.20 -26.70
CA PRO A 213 1.08 -6.64 -26.73
C PRO A 213 1.02 -7.02 -25.25
N THR A 214 -0.12 -7.55 -24.81
CA THR A 214 -0.29 -8.08 -23.46
C THR A 214 0.74 -9.19 -23.31
N LEU A 215 1.91 -8.87 -22.76
CA LEU A 215 2.93 -9.86 -22.37
C LEU A 215 2.33 -10.92 -21.42
N PHE A 216 1.06 -10.76 -21.05
CA PHE A 216 0.29 -11.57 -20.10
C PHE A 216 -1.16 -11.88 -20.54
N GLY A 217 -1.52 -11.66 -21.82
CA GLY A 217 -2.81 -12.09 -22.37
C GLY A 217 -2.75 -13.57 -22.70
N ASP A 218 -3.55 -14.36 -22.00
CA ASP A 218 -4.01 -15.73 -22.35
C ASP A 218 -3.00 -16.73 -22.93
N PHE A 219 -1.98 -17.09 -22.16
CA PHE A 219 -1.20 -18.30 -22.40
C PHE A 219 -1.73 -19.48 -21.57
N GLN A 220 -2.98 -19.88 -21.79
CA GLN A 220 -3.45 -21.21 -21.43
C GLN A 220 -3.25 -22.15 -22.63
N GLY A 221 -2.22 -22.97 -22.55
CA GLY A 221 -2.21 -24.29 -23.14
C GLY A 221 -1.99 -24.42 -24.64
N LYS A 222 -0.88 -23.88 -25.21
CA LYS A 222 -0.32 -24.46 -26.46
C LYS A 222 1.22 -24.54 -26.36
N LYS A 223 1.78 -25.69 -26.70
CA LYS A 223 3.23 -25.87 -26.93
C LYS A 223 3.65 -24.89 -28.03
N THR A 224 4.38 -23.86 -27.66
CA THR A 224 4.77 -22.79 -28.55
C THR A 224 6.27 -22.80 -28.79
N SER A 225 6.68 -22.40 -30.00
CA SER A 225 8.05 -22.35 -30.51
C SER A 225 9.00 -21.58 -29.58
N GLY A 226 10.31 -21.79 -29.72
CA GLY A 226 11.38 -21.35 -28.81
C GLY A 226 11.33 -19.90 -28.29
N ILE A 227 10.74 -18.96 -29.07
CA ILE A 227 10.60 -17.54 -28.67
C ILE A 227 9.59 -17.35 -27.53
N THR A 228 8.45 -18.02 -27.58
CA THR A 228 7.41 -17.94 -26.54
C THR A 228 7.80 -18.66 -25.26
N GLY A 229 8.59 -19.76 -25.36
CA GLY A 229 9.20 -20.43 -24.21
C GLY A 229 10.20 -19.52 -23.49
N PHE A 230 10.92 -18.69 -24.24
CA PHE A 230 11.86 -17.72 -23.68
C PHE A 230 11.13 -16.60 -22.89
N PHE A 231 10.08 -16.00 -23.47
CA PHE A 231 9.29 -14.98 -22.74
C PHE A 231 8.59 -15.54 -21.51
N TYR A 232 8.14 -16.78 -21.55
CA TYR A 232 7.57 -17.47 -20.40
C TYR A 232 8.61 -17.67 -19.29
N SER A 233 9.84 -18.10 -19.63
CA SER A 233 10.93 -18.27 -18.65
C SER A 233 11.36 -16.94 -18.03
N LEU A 234 11.36 -15.84 -18.83
CA LEU A 234 11.66 -14.50 -18.35
C LEU A 234 10.58 -13.98 -17.39
N ALA A 235 9.30 -14.22 -17.71
CA ALA A 235 8.19 -13.87 -16.84
C ALA A 235 8.23 -14.62 -15.50
N LEU A 236 8.55 -15.92 -15.54
CA LEU A 236 8.72 -16.74 -14.32
C LEU A 236 9.90 -16.24 -13.47
N LYS A 237 11.00 -15.83 -14.11
CA LYS A 237 12.15 -15.30 -13.37
C LYS A 237 11.84 -13.96 -12.71
N ARG A 238 11.19 -13.01 -13.43
CA ARG A 238 10.72 -11.75 -12.85
C ARG A 238 9.80 -11.98 -11.65
N ARG A 239 8.91 -12.97 -11.77
CA ARG A 239 8.03 -13.35 -10.66
C ARG A 239 8.83 -13.80 -9.45
N ARG A 240 9.81 -14.69 -9.61
CA ARG A 240 10.67 -15.18 -8.52
C ARG A 240 11.53 -14.07 -7.89
N GLU A 241 12.02 -13.14 -8.70
CA GLU A 241 12.78 -11.97 -8.21
C GLU A 241 11.90 -11.06 -7.35
N LYS A 242 10.65 -10.83 -7.76
CA LYS A 242 9.68 -10.09 -6.95
C LYS A 242 9.31 -10.81 -5.66
N GLU A 243 9.02 -12.10 -5.75
CA GLU A 243 8.73 -12.94 -4.58
C GLU A 243 9.90 -12.90 -3.60
N LYS A 244 11.12 -13.07 -4.09
CA LYS A 244 12.33 -12.97 -3.28
C LYS A 244 12.49 -11.59 -2.63
N TYR A 245 12.25 -10.51 -3.39
CA TYR A 245 12.31 -9.15 -2.83
C TYR A 245 11.29 -8.96 -1.69
N ILE A 246 10.06 -9.44 -1.88
CA ILE A 246 9.03 -9.36 -0.83
C ILE A 246 9.44 -10.17 0.40
N GLU A 247 9.98 -11.38 0.22
CA GLU A 247 10.48 -12.20 1.33
C GLU A 247 11.71 -11.59 2.02
N ASP A 248 12.65 -11.04 1.25
CA ASP A 248 13.85 -10.38 1.80
C ASP A 248 13.49 -9.09 2.56
N THR A 249 12.41 -8.42 2.16
CA THR A 249 11.97 -7.14 2.77
C THR A 249 11.03 -7.36 3.96
N PHE A 250 10.04 -8.22 3.81
CA PHE A 250 8.95 -8.38 4.78
C PHE A 250 9.03 -9.69 5.58
N GLY A 251 9.94 -10.58 5.23
CA GLY A 251 10.05 -11.90 5.83
C GLY A 251 9.33 -12.97 5.03
N LYS A 252 9.62 -14.23 5.34
CA LYS A 252 9.07 -15.38 4.63
C LYS A 252 7.57 -15.52 4.83
N SER A 253 6.90 -16.07 3.80
CA SER A 253 5.48 -16.42 3.90
C SER A 253 5.25 -17.45 5.01
N ILE A 254 4.13 -17.28 5.75
CA ILE A 254 3.66 -18.26 6.73
C ILE A 254 2.96 -19.46 6.08
N TYR A 255 2.59 -19.33 4.81
CA TYR A 255 1.97 -20.38 4.02
C TYR A 255 2.95 -20.90 2.97
N SER A 256 2.84 -22.18 2.65
CA SER A 256 3.55 -22.79 1.52
C SER A 256 3.03 -22.25 0.18
N ASP A 257 3.80 -22.44 -0.89
CA ASP A 257 3.41 -22.00 -2.24
C ASP A 257 2.05 -22.58 -2.71
N ASP A 258 1.76 -23.81 -2.33
CA ASP A 258 0.51 -24.49 -2.71
C ASP A 258 -0.68 -23.95 -1.90
N GLU A 259 -0.51 -23.69 -0.61
CA GLU A 259 -1.52 -23.04 0.23
C GLU A 259 -1.77 -21.61 -0.25
N MET A 260 -0.71 -20.86 -0.60
CA MET A 260 -0.84 -19.50 -1.14
C MET A 260 -1.62 -19.48 -2.45
N LYS A 261 -1.43 -20.46 -3.34
CA LYS A 261 -2.25 -20.57 -4.58
C LYS A 261 -3.73 -20.74 -4.26
N ILE A 262 -4.07 -21.62 -3.32
CA ILE A 262 -5.47 -21.85 -2.89
C ILE A 262 -6.05 -20.56 -2.30
N ILE A 263 -5.31 -19.84 -1.47
CA ILE A 263 -5.72 -18.56 -0.87
C ILE A 263 -5.92 -17.52 -1.97
N GLU A 264 -4.98 -17.39 -2.89
CA GLU A 264 -5.07 -16.45 -4.02
C GLU A 264 -6.27 -16.76 -4.92
N GLU A 265 -6.52 -18.01 -5.29
CA GLU A 265 -7.70 -18.42 -6.07
C GLU A 265 -9.01 -18.05 -5.36
N LYS A 266 -9.05 -18.17 -4.03
CA LYS A 266 -10.23 -17.86 -3.23
C LYS A 266 -10.49 -16.35 -3.12
N TYR A 267 -9.47 -15.52 -3.00
CA TYR A 267 -9.62 -14.11 -2.66
C TYR A 267 -9.28 -13.15 -3.82
N LEU A 268 -8.45 -13.56 -4.79
CA LEU A 268 -8.07 -12.71 -5.93
C LEU A 268 -9.04 -12.87 -7.12
N TYR A 269 -10.27 -12.43 -6.94
CA TYR A 269 -11.28 -12.44 -7.99
C TYR A 269 -11.78 -11.02 -8.32
N GLY A 270 -12.40 -10.87 -9.48
CA GLY A 270 -12.98 -9.61 -9.93
C GLY A 270 -11.92 -8.53 -10.11
N SER A 271 -12.07 -7.41 -9.44
CA SER A 271 -11.19 -6.24 -9.52
C SER A 271 -9.77 -6.45 -9.00
N HIS A 272 -9.55 -7.51 -8.21
CA HIS A 272 -8.23 -7.82 -7.63
C HIS A 272 -7.50 -9.00 -8.30
N LYS A 273 -8.02 -9.51 -9.43
CA LYS A 273 -7.47 -10.69 -10.12
C LYS A 273 -5.98 -10.59 -10.50
N LYS A 274 -5.47 -9.36 -10.66
CA LYS A 274 -4.06 -9.11 -11.03
C LYS A 274 -3.15 -8.81 -9.82
N SER A 275 -3.68 -8.84 -8.61
CA SER A 275 -2.91 -8.66 -7.37
C SER A 275 -2.34 -9.98 -6.88
N LYS A 276 -1.46 -9.91 -5.88
CA LYS A 276 -0.85 -11.01 -5.15
C LYS A 276 -1.04 -10.81 -3.65
N LEU A 277 -0.96 -11.88 -2.89
CA LEU A 277 -1.02 -11.84 -1.43
C LEU A 277 0.28 -12.38 -0.84
N HIS A 278 0.70 -11.80 0.27
CA HIS A 278 1.82 -12.29 1.05
C HIS A 278 1.49 -12.18 2.54
N PHE A 279 1.44 -13.31 3.23
CA PHE A 279 1.20 -13.36 4.67
C PHE A 279 2.52 -13.70 5.37
N THR A 280 2.93 -12.87 6.33
CA THR A 280 4.21 -13.03 7.01
C THR A 280 4.08 -12.73 8.51
N ARG A 281 5.08 -13.15 9.28
CA ARG A 281 5.28 -12.76 10.70
C ARG A 281 6.39 -11.73 10.87
N GLY A 282 6.80 -11.08 9.78
CA GLY A 282 7.95 -10.17 9.76
C GLY A 282 9.27 -10.92 9.63
N GLN A 283 10.36 -10.18 9.63
CA GLN A 283 11.70 -10.76 9.62
C GLN A 283 12.01 -11.39 10.98
N SER A 284 12.69 -12.54 10.94
CA SER A 284 13.17 -13.19 12.15
C SER A 284 14.39 -12.42 12.68
N HIS A 285 14.33 -11.89 13.91
CA HIS A 285 15.41 -11.13 14.57
C HIS A 285 16.77 -11.86 14.74
N LYS A 286 16.97 -13.00 14.10
CA LYS A 286 18.23 -13.76 14.19
C LYS A 286 19.38 -13.19 13.37
N ASN A 287 19.15 -12.22 12.48
CA ASN A 287 20.19 -11.60 11.65
C ASN A 287 20.51 -10.14 12.08
N LEU A 288 20.69 -9.93 13.37
CA LEU A 288 20.97 -8.62 14.00
C LEU A 288 22.34 -8.00 13.64
N HIS A 289 23.07 -8.51 12.66
CA HIS A 289 24.42 -8.03 12.30
C HIS A 289 24.53 -7.39 10.91
N GLU A 290 23.43 -7.30 10.15
CA GLU A 290 23.39 -6.46 8.97
C GLU A 290 22.56 -5.22 9.31
N GLU A 291 23.10 -4.03 9.03
CA GLU A 291 22.43 -2.72 9.19
C GLU A 291 21.15 -2.68 8.35
N ASN A 292 20.08 -3.28 8.86
CA ASN A 292 18.80 -3.35 8.21
C ASN A 292 17.92 -2.19 8.66
N PHE A 293 17.18 -1.63 7.75
CA PHE A 293 16.18 -0.57 7.94
C PHE A 293 15.18 -0.86 9.08
N ASP A 294 14.93 -2.14 9.37
CA ASP A 294 14.03 -2.59 10.42
C ASP A 294 14.57 -2.27 11.83
N ASP A 295 15.88 -2.29 12.03
CA ASP A 295 16.50 -1.96 13.31
C ASP A 295 16.37 -0.48 13.66
N GLU A 296 16.46 0.43 12.68
CA GLU A 296 16.28 1.86 12.92
C GLU A 296 14.85 2.22 13.33
N ALA A 297 13.84 1.64 12.71
CA ALA A 297 12.44 1.91 13.04
C ALA A 297 12.12 1.36 14.44
N VAL A 298 12.49 0.11 14.71
CA VAL A 298 12.34 -0.52 16.04
C VAL A 298 13.03 0.32 17.11
N ASN A 299 14.27 0.75 16.85
CA ASN A 299 15.01 1.56 17.79
C ASN A 299 14.36 2.93 18.04
N ARG A 300 13.83 3.60 17.01
CA ARG A 300 13.09 4.86 17.15
C ARG A 300 11.85 4.68 18.04
N HIS A 301 11.04 3.62 17.77
CA HIS A 301 9.83 3.37 18.54
C HIS A 301 10.15 3.04 20.00
N LEU A 302 11.16 2.20 20.23
CA LEU A 302 11.60 1.84 21.57
C LEU A 302 12.22 3.03 22.34
N LEU A 303 12.98 3.90 21.66
CA LEU A 303 13.53 5.12 22.27
C LEU A 303 12.39 6.04 22.69
N LYS A 304 11.44 6.34 21.79
CA LYS A 304 10.27 7.19 22.09
C LYS A 304 9.44 6.59 23.25
N PHE A 305 9.24 5.27 23.26
CA PHE A 305 8.56 4.59 24.37
C PHE A 305 9.33 4.70 25.68
N LYS A 306 10.66 4.52 25.66
CA LYS A 306 11.52 4.59 26.85
C LYS A 306 11.57 6.01 27.44
N GLU A 307 11.63 7.04 26.60
CA GLU A 307 11.62 8.45 27.03
C GLU A 307 10.36 8.80 27.84
N ASN A 308 9.22 8.24 27.48
CA ASN A 308 7.93 8.52 28.11
C ASN A 308 7.35 7.28 28.85
N ARG A 309 8.20 6.35 29.27
CA ARG A 309 7.82 5.05 29.81
C ARG A 309 6.79 5.14 30.94
N ASN A 310 6.99 6.06 31.89
CA ASN A 310 6.08 6.22 33.03
C ASN A 310 4.69 6.66 32.58
N PHE A 311 4.61 7.54 31.61
CA PHE A 311 3.37 8.01 31.03
C PHE A 311 2.62 6.84 30.36
N TYR A 312 3.25 6.12 29.44
CA TYR A 312 2.63 5.02 28.70
C TYR A 312 2.23 3.85 29.62
N ASN A 313 3.04 3.56 30.64
CA ASN A 313 2.67 2.56 31.66
C ASN A 313 1.42 2.96 32.47
N ASN A 314 1.24 4.26 32.73
CA ASN A 314 0.02 4.75 33.38
C ASN A 314 -1.19 4.66 32.47
N GLU A 315 -1.03 4.92 31.16
CA GLU A 315 -2.08 4.72 30.16
C GLU A 315 -2.49 3.24 30.06
N ILE A 316 -1.52 2.32 30.02
CA ILE A 316 -1.79 0.87 30.06
C ILE A 316 -2.59 0.48 31.32
N LYS A 317 -2.19 0.99 32.49
CA LYS A 317 -2.91 0.71 33.76
C LYS A 317 -4.34 1.28 33.72
N SER A 318 -4.48 2.52 33.23
CA SER A 318 -5.77 3.21 33.13
C SER A 318 -6.72 2.46 32.19
N LEU A 319 -6.25 2.08 30.99
CA LEU A 319 -7.02 1.33 30.02
C LEU A 319 -7.37 -0.08 30.56
N SER A 320 -6.39 -0.78 31.14
CA SER A 320 -6.63 -2.10 31.76
C SER A 320 -7.71 -2.04 32.84
N LYS A 321 -7.69 -0.97 33.65
CA LYS A 321 -8.74 -0.77 34.68
C LYS A 321 -10.11 -0.52 34.06
N LYS A 322 -10.20 0.28 33.00
CA LYS A 322 -11.47 0.55 32.29
C LYS A 322 -12.04 -0.72 31.65
N ILE A 323 -11.20 -1.51 31.02
CA ILE A 323 -11.59 -2.81 30.42
C ILE A 323 -12.11 -3.73 31.55
N ARG A 324 -11.38 -3.87 32.66
CA ARG A 324 -11.78 -4.69 33.79
C ARG A 324 -13.12 -4.26 34.39
N LEU A 325 -13.35 -2.95 34.50
CA LEU A 325 -14.63 -2.44 35.02
C LEU A 325 -15.77 -2.75 34.04
N ALA A 326 -15.54 -2.60 32.72
CA ALA A 326 -16.53 -2.98 31.72
C ALA A 326 -16.89 -4.46 31.81
N LEU A 327 -15.87 -5.31 31.86
CA LEU A 327 -16.05 -6.74 32.00
C LEU A 327 -16.79 -7.11 33.30
N SER A 328 -16.45 -6.46 34.43
CA SER A 328 -17.10 -6.74 35.72
C SER A 328 -18.53 -6.20 35.80
N SER A 329 -18.86 -5.14 35.07
CA SER A 329 -20.22 -4.59 35.06
C SER A 329 -21.16 -5.34 34.11
N HIS A 330 -20.59 -6.07 33.14
CA HIS A 330 -21.34 -6.69 32.05
C HIS A 330 -21.24 -8.22 32.02
N SER A 331 -20.38 -8.86 32.82
CA SER A 331 -20.29 -10.31 32.80
C SER A 331 -21.40 -10.93 33.63
N GLY A 332 -22.17 -11.78 33.02
CA GLY A 332 -22.96 -12.78 33.72
C GLY A 332 -22.02 -13.58 34.63
N MET A 333 -22.06 -13.30 35.92
CA MET A 333 -21.22 -14.00 36.87
C MET A 333 -21.72 -15.44 36.97
N GLU A 334 -20.97 -16.37 36.40
CA GLU A 334 -21.24 -17.80 36.62
C GLU A 334 -20.89 -18.13 38.06
N GLU A 335 -21.89 -18.52 38.86
CA GLU A 335 -21.64 -19.01 40.20
C GLU A 335 -21.13 -20.44 40.15
N VAL A 336 -19.81 -20.58 40.27
CA VAL A 336 -19.18 -21.90 40.32
C VAL A 336 -19.07 -22.34 41.78
N VAL A 337 -19.45 -23.59 42.04
CA VAL A 337 -19.35 -24.19 43.38
C VAL A 337 -17.88 -24.59 43.61
N THR A 338 -17.25 -23.99 44.62
CA THR A 338 -15.83 -24.14 44.94
C THR A 338 -15.61 -24.47 46.42
N ASN A 339 -14.37 -24.67 46.81
CA ASN A 339 -13.96 -24.90 48.20
C ASN A 339 -13.76 -23.61 49.00
N SER A 340 -13.91 -22.43 48.38
CA SER A 340 -13.77 -21.11 49.04
C SER A 340 -14.70 -20.08 48.41
N GLY A 341 -15.25 -19.15 49.19
CA GLY A 341 -16.16 -18.10 48.74
C GLY A 341 -17.36 -17.89 49.64
N LYS A 342 -18.54 -17.57 49.08
CA LYS A 342 -19.79 -17.41 49.83
C LYS A 342 -20.41 -18.77 50.07
N LEU A 343 -20.70 -19.10 51.34
CA LEU A 343 -21.31 -20.37 51.73
C LEU A 343 -22.69 -20.55 51.08
N ILE A 344 -22.88 -21.69 50.42
CA ILE A 344 -24.18 -22.11 49.91
C ILE A 344 -24.88 -22.89 51.02
N SER A 345 -25.77 -22.22 51.77
CA SER A 345 -26.40 -22.78 52.95
C SER A 345 -27.07 -24.14 52.70
N ARG A 346 -27.66 -24.35 51.52
CA ARG A 346 -28.30 -25.63 51.14
C ARG A 346 -27.31 -26.78 50.93
N LEU A 347 -26.00 -26.50 50.80
CA LEU A 347 -24.95 -27.51 50.63
C LEU A 347 -24.10 -27.69 51.89
N ALA A 348 -24.34 -26.88 52.93
CA ALA A 348 -23.56 -26.90 54.18
C ALA A 348 -23.58 -28.28 54.90
N TYR A 349 -24.67 -29.03 54.77
CA TYR A 349 -24.74 -30.37 55.33
C TYR A 349 -23.71 -31.35 54.73
N LYS A 350 -23.25 -31.11 53.52
CA LYS A 350 -22.25 -31.98 52.87
C LYS A 350 -20.88 -31.92 53.55
N SER A 351 -20.55 -30.80 54.21
CA SER A 351 -19.31 -30.68 54.99
C SER A 351 -19.28 -31.58 56.24
N MET A 352 -20.44 -32.05 56.68
CA MET A 352 -20.54 -33.02 57.79
C MET A 352 -20.28 -34.47 57.31
N ILE A 353 -20.32 -34.70 56.00
CA ILE A 353 -20.22 -36.05 55.41
C ILE A 353 -18.85 -36.29 54.78
N SER A 354 -18.15 -35.24 54.36
CA SER A 354 -16.85 -35.36 53.69
C SER A 354 -16.04 -34.08 53.83
N ASP A 355 -14.72 -34.21 54.10
CA ASP A 355 -13.79 -33.09 54.29
C ASP A 355 -13.42 -32.38 52.97
N LYS A 356 -13.75 -32.96 51.83
CA LYS A 356 -13.43 -32.42 50.50
C LYS A 356 -14.69 -32.08 49.70
N VAL A 357 -15.51 -31.18 50.20
CA VAL A 357 -16.74 -30.80 49.49
C VAL A 357 -16.76 -29.33 49.11
N ASN A 358 -17.01 -29.05 47.85
CA ASN A 358 -17.24 -27.71 47.36
C ASN A 358 -18.63 -27.24 47.81
N ILE A 359 -18.68 -26.40 48.83
CA ILE A 359 -19.92 -25.87 49.44
C ILE A 359 -20.02 -24.35 49.36
N PHE A 360 -19.04 -23.72 48.77
CA PHE A 360 -19.01 -22.27 48.59
C PHE A 360 -19.30 -21.92 47.15
N SER A 361 -19.99 -20.83 46.90
CA SER A 361 -20.08 -20.21 45.60
C SER A 361 -19.03 -19.12 45.47
N LYS A 362 -18.33 -19.14 44.37
CA LYS A 362 -17.47 -18.04 43.94
C LYS A 362 -17.98 -17.58 42.61
N LYS A 363 -18.25 -16.29 42.52
CA LYS A 363 -18.52 -15.68 41.20
C LYS A 363 -17.22 -15.66 40.43
N ILE A 364 -17.07 -16.53 39.44
CA ILE A 364 -15.95 -16.56 38.53
C ILE A 364 -16.41 -15.86 37.27
N LEU A 365 -15.68 -14.82 36.89
CA LEU A 365 -15.81 -14.20 35.62
C LEU A 365 -15.26 -15.18 34.57
N ASN A 366 -16.15 -15.83 33.83
CA ASN A 366 -15.75 -16.66 32.68
C ASN A 366 -15.45 -15.78 31.48
N LEU A 367 -14.38 -14.97 31.60
CA LEU A 367 -13.98 -13.97 30.63
C LEU A 367 -13.30 -14.55 29.40
N HIS A 368 -12.79 -15.78 29.53
CA HIS A 368 -11.87 -16.35 28.53
C HIS A 368 -12.49 -16.77 27.19
N SER A 369 -13.83 -16.80 27.07
CA SER A 369 -14.46 -17.39 25.90
C SER A 369 -15.21 -16.41 24.98
N TYR A 370 -15.26 -15.10 25.32
CA TYR A 370 -16.27 -14.26 24.65
C TYR A 370 -15.77 -13.14 23.75
N LEU A 371 -14.59 -12.58 23.94
CA LEU A 371 -14.14 -11.46 23.12
C LEU A 371 -12.77 -11.73 22.51
N LYS A 372 -12.67 -11.65 21.19
CA LYS A 372 -11.43 -11.55 20.44
C LYS A 372 -11.28 -10.16 19.86
N VAL A 373 -10.09 -9.58 19.93
CA VAL A 373 -9.82 -8.25 19.40
C VAL A 373 -8.67 -8.31 18.40
N ASP A 374 -8.92 -7.88 17.17
CA ASP A 374 -7.89 -7.67 16.17
C ASP A 374 -7.64 -6.18 15.98
N LEU A 375 -6.40 -5.78 16.20
CA LEU A 375 -5.90 -4.44 15.88
C LEU A 375 -5.29 -4.48 14.49
N ILE A 376 -5.86 -3.70 13.59
CA ILE A 376 -5.42 -3.60 12.21
C ILE A 376 -4.71 -2.25 12.03
N LEU A 377 -3.44 -2.32 11.68
CA LEU A 377 -2.59 -1.15 11.47
C LEU A 377 -2.42 -0.93 9.97
N ASP A 378 -2.93 0.17 9.49
CA ASP A 378 -2.66 0.65 8.14
C ASP A 378 -1.18 1.08 8.07
N ALA A 379 -0.40 0.36 7.27
CA ALA A 379 1.02 0.63 7.09
C ALA A 379 1.31 1.43 5.80
N SER A 380 0.31 2.17 5.34
CA SER A 380 0.49 3.07 4.19
C SER A 380 1.43 4.22 4.52
N ALA A 381 2.15 4.65 3.52
CA ALA A 381 3.12 5.73 3.63
C ALA A 381 2.52 7.08 4.06
N SER A 382 1.20 7.27 3.96
CA SER A 382 0.50 8.47 4.48
C SER A 382 0.62 8.63 6.00
N LEU A 383 0.88 7.55 6.72
CA LEU A 383 0.98 7.51 8.18
C LEU A 383 2.42 7.55 8.71
N MET A 384 3.42 7.81 7.84
CA MET A 384 4.84 7.77 8.22
C MET A 384 5.18 8.74 9.37
N ASP A 385 4.61 9.94 9.37
CA ASP A 385 4.85 10.92 10.43
C ASP A 385 4.28 10.47 11.80
N LEU A 386 3.32 9.55 11.79
CA LEU A 386 2.64 8.99 12.95
C LEU A 386 3.08 7.55 13.26
N GLU A 387 4.05 7.01 12.54
CA GLU A 387 4.48 5.62 12.62
C GLU A 387 4.80 5.18 14.06
N SER A 388 5.63 5.96 14.76
CA SER A 388 5.98 5.66 16.14
C SER A 388 4.79 5.76 17.10
N ASP A 389 3.87 6.69 16.85
CA ASP A 389 2.69 6.87 17.67
C ASP A 389 1.73 5.69 17.51
N ILE A 390 1.48 5.28 16.27
CA ILE A 390 0.63 4.11 15.96
C ILE A 390 1.21 2.82 16.58
N ALA A 391 2.53 2.61 16.48
CA ALA A 391 3.18 1.46 17.10
C ALA A 391 3.01 1.44 18.63
N ILE A 392 3.22 2.60 19.29
CA ILE A 392 3.06 2.75 20.74
C ILE A 392 1.60 2.57 21.13
N GLU A 393 0.67 3.11 20.36
CA GLU A 393 -0.77 2.96 20.55
C GLU A 393 -1.19 1.50 20.52
N ALA A 394 -0.82 0.81 19.46
CA ALA A 394 -1.11 -0.61 19.28
C ALA A 394 -0.53 -1.43 20.45
N TYR A 395 0.69 -1.09 20.92
CA TYR A 395 1.31 -1.72 22.06
C TYR A 395 0.50 -1.47 23.35
N ILE A 396 0.08 -0.23 23.63
CA ILE A 396 -0.72 0.14 24.82
C ILE A 396 -2.05 -0.64 24.83
N VAL A 397 -2.75 -0.66 23.71
CA VAL A 397 -4.04 -1.36 23.58
C VAL A 397 -3.85 -2.86 23.75
N SER A 398 -2.91 -3.46 23.01
CA SER A 398 -2.63 -4.89 23.06
C SER A 398 -2.21 -5.33 24.46
N LYS A 399 -1.32 -4.58 25.13
CA LYS A 399 -0.89 -4.87 26.51
C LYS A 399 -2.02 -4.75 27.54
N SER A 400 -2.91 -3.78 27.32
CA SER A 400 -4.07 -3.59 28.19
C SER A 400 -5.11 -4.71 28.07
N LEU A 401 -5.29 -5.23 26.84
CA LEU A 401 -6.12 -6.41 26.57
C LEU A 401 -5.52 -7.67 27.19
N GLU A 402 -4.21 -7.86 27.03
CA GLU A 402 -3.45 -8.99 27.59
C GLU A 402 -3.51 -9.01 29.12
N ASN A 403 -3.40 -7.85 29.77
CA ASN A 403 -3.54 -7.72 31.23
C ASN A 403 -4.93 -8.13 31.76
N ASN A 404 -5.93 -8.18 30.87
CA ASN A 404 -7.30 -8.63 31.18
C ASN A 404 -7.61 -9.98 30.52
N GLU A 405 -6.59 -10.71 30.08
CA GLU A 405 -6.71 -12.04 29.48
C GLU A 405 -7.63 -12.10 28.24
N ILE A 406 -7.80 -10.96 27.54
CA ILE A 406 -8.54 -10.89 26.29
C ILE A 406 -7.60 -11.27 25.15
N LEU A 407 -8.03 -12.25 24.34
CA LEU A 407 -7.30 -12.66 23.15
C LEU A 407 -7.22 -11.50 22.18
N ASN A 408 -5.99 -11.13 21.81
CA ASN A 408 -5.78 -10.05 20.88
C ASN A 408 -4.66 -10.36 19.89
N ARG A 409 -4.85 -9.92 18.65
CA ARG A 409 -3.91 -10.05 17.55
C ARG A 409 -3.65 -8.67 16.95
N VAL A 410 -2.42 -8.43 16.52
CA VAL A 410 -2.01 -7.19 15.86
C VAL A 410 -1.50 -7.51 14.47
N ILE A 411 -2.10 -6.90 13.47
CA ILE A 411 -1.79 -7.11 12.06
C ILE A 411 -1.51 -5.76 11.43
N SER A 412 -0.43 -5.64 10.68
CA SER A 412 -0.21 -4.51 9.76
C SER A 412 -0.40 -4.96 8.33
N TYR A 413 -0.78 -4.01 7.46
CA TYR A 413 -0.90 -4.31 6.04
C TYR A 413 -0.48 -3.11 5.19
N GLU A 414 0.08 -3.43 4.04
CA GLU A 414 0.47 -2.47 3.02
C GLU A 414 0.45 -3.12 1.64
N THR A 415 0.51 -2.31 0.59
CA THR A 415 0.58 -2.80 -0.79
C THR A 415 1.86 -2.30 -1.44
N VAL A 416 2.71 -3.23 -1.87
CA VAL A 416 3.98 -2.96 -2.54
C VAL A 416 3.98 -3.63 -3.91
N GLY A 417 4.03 -2.83 -4.97
CA GLY A 417 3.88 -3.34 -6.33
C GLY A 417 2.55 -4.08 -6.52
N ASP A 418 2.60 -5.36 -6.89
CA ASP A 418 1.43 -6.23 -7.05
C ASP A 418 1.05 -7.03 -5.79
N TYR A 419 1.84 -6.91 -4.72
CA TYR A 419 1.63 -7.65 -3.50
C TYR A 419 0.90 -6.80 -2.45
N THR A 420 -0.17 -7.33 -1.88
CA THR A 420 -0.69 -6.87 -0.59
C THR A 420 -0.06 -7.74 0.48
N VAL A 421 0.81 -7.13 1.27
CA VAL A 421 1.55 -7.77 2.36
C VAL A 421 0.74 -7.63 3.63
N ILE A 422 0.56 -8.73 4.33
CA ILE A 422 -0.19 -8.83 5.60
C ILE A 422 0.77 -9.39 6.63
N THR A 423 1.20 -8.55 7.57
CA THR A 423 2.18 -8.90 8.58
C THR A 423 1.50 -9.09 9.93
N ILE A 424 1.59 -10.29 10.48
CA ILE A 424 1.10 -10.61 11.83
C ILE A 424 2.21 -10.25 12.83
N LEU A 425 2.10 -9.06 13.42
CA LEU A 425 3.06 -8.56 14.40
C LEU A 425 2.94 -9.30 15.74
N LYS A 426 1.72 -9.67 16.13
CA LYS A 426 1.41 -10.47 17.33
C LYS A 426 0.20 -11.34 17.04
N ASP A 427 0.27 -12.62 17.40
CA ASP A 427 -0.87 -13.53 17.33
C ASP A 427 -1.51 -13.75 18.71
N TYR A 428 -2.67 -14.39 18.75
CA TYR A 428 -3.46 -14.61 19.97
C TYR A 428 -2.67 -15.34 21.08
N ASP A 429 -1.87 -16.31 20.71
CA ASP A 429 -1.14 -17.18 21.64
C ASP A 429 0.27 -16.67 22.01
N GLU A 430 0.71 -15.55 21.42
CA GLU A 430 2.06 -15.01 21.59
C GLU A 430 2.12 -13.94 22.69
N LYS A 431 2.03 -14.35 23.96
CA LYS A 431 2.16 -13.41 25.09
C LYS A 431 3.59 -12.88 25.28
N SER A 432 4.62 -13.64 24.91
CA SER A 432 6.03 -13.23 25.08
C SER A 432 6.51 -12.20 24.06
N ASP A 433 5.87 -12.09 22.92
CA ASP A 433 6.39 -11.39 21.75
C ASP A 433 5.67 -10.05 21.46
N ILE A 434 5.00 -9.49 22.46
CA ILE A 434 4.28 -8.22 22.31
C ILE A 434 5.18 -7.06 21.84
N GLU A 435 6.48 -7.12 22.11
CA GLU A 435 7.45 -6.11 21.67
C GLU A 435 7.65 -6.13 20.14
N LYS A 436 7.27 -7.20 19.44
CA LYS A 436 7.27 -7.24 17.97
C LYS A 436 6.35 -6.19 17.34
N ILE A 437 5.40 -5.65 18.08
CA ILE A 437 4.55 -4.54 17.62
C ILE A 437 5.41 -3.32 17.24
N PHE A 438 6.56 -3.14 17.91
CA PHE A 438 7.48 -2.06 17.57
C PHE A 438 8.22 -2.26 16.23
N SER A 439 8.11 -3.43 15.60
CA SER A 439 8.56 -3.63 14.23
C SER A 439 7.57 -3.11 13.16
N TYR A 440 6.45 -2.53 13.57
CA TYR A 440 5.54 -1.83 12.67
C TYR A 440 6.30 -0.71 11.94
N ARG A 441 6.07 -0.63 10.63
CA ARG A 441 6.61 0.43 9.78
C ARG A 441 5.62 0.76 8.67
N THR A 442 5.74 1.98 8.17
CA THR A 442 4.90 2.48 7.09
C THR A 442 5.74 2.62 5.82
N SER A 443 5.33 2.00 4.71
CA SER A 443 6.12 2.08 3.49
C SER A 443 5.31 2.09 2.19
N GLY A 444 4.25 1.32 2.11
CA GLY A 444 3.55 1.04 0.87
C GLY A 444 2.32 1.91 0.59
N TRP A 445 1.55 1.46 -0.37
CA TRP A 445 0.19 1.93 -0.62
C TRP A 445 -0.80 1.12 0.22
N ASN A 446 -2.08 1.50 0.23
CA ASN A 446 -3.11 0.74 0.93
C ASN A 446 -4.27 0.35 0.00
N ARG A 447 -4.34 -0.94 -0.32
CA ARG A 447 -5.48 -1.55 -1.01
C ARG A 447 -6.39 -2.21 0.02
N ASP A 448 -7.07 -1.38 0.81
CA ASP A 448 -7.87 -1.79 1.97
C ASP A 448 -8.91 -2.86 1.62
N GLY A 449 -9.63 -2.69 0.50
CA GLY A 449 -10.62 -3.67 0.08
C GLY A 449 -10.02 -5.06 -0.13
N LEU A 450 -8.82 -5.15 -0.71
CA LEU A 450 -8.13 -6.44 -0.86
C LEU A 450 -7.66 -6.98 0.48
N PHE A 451 -7.12 -6.12 1.35
CA PHE A 451 -6.73 -6.51 2.70
C PHE A 451 -7.92 -7.10 3.47
N TYR A 452 -9.05 -6.37 3.60
CA TYR A 452 -10.22 -6.87 4.33
C TYR A 452 -10.82 -8.14 3.72
N ARG A 453 -10.69 -8.32 2.40
CA ARG A 453 -11.07 -9.57 1.74
C ARG A 453 -10.15 -10.72 2.13
N ALA A 454 -8.83 -10.53 2.05
CA ALA A 454 -7.83 -11.54 2.38
C ALA A 454 -7.77 -11.86 3.87
N TYR A 455 -8.06 -10.87 4.73
CA TYR A 455 -8.15 -11.02 6.18
C TYR A 455 -9.15 -12.10 6.60
N GLN A 456 -10.19 -12.38 5.78
CA GLN A 456 -11.13 -13.48 6.02
C GLN A 456 -10.43 -14.84 6.14
N ASN A 457 -9.22 -15.00 5.57
CA ASN A 457 -8.45 -16.24 5.69
C ASN A 457 -7.89 -16.47 7.10
N LEU A 458 -7.76 -15.40 7.86
CA LEU A 458 -7.26 -15.43 9.25
C LEU A 458 -8.38 -15.59 10.29
N LEU A 459 -9.65 -15.68 9.85
CA LEU A 459 -10.80 -15.80 10.73
C LEU A 459 -11.13 -17.26 11.00
N ASP A 460 -11.53 -17.53 12.24
CA ASP A 460 -12.07 -18.82 12.63
C ASP A 460 -13.50 -19.02 12.07
N SER A 461 -13.98 -20.24 12.07
CA SER A 461 -15.32 -20.60 11.60
C SER A 461 -16.46 -19.99 12.43
N LYS A 462 -16.19 -19.56 13.67
CA LYS A 462 -17.13 -18.90 14.57
C LYS A 462 -16.57 -17.53 14.96
N ASN A 463 -17.11 -16.48 14.36
CA ASN A 463 -16.67 -15.08 14.57
C ASN A 463 -17.59 -14.34 15.54
N GLU A 464 -18.33 -15.03 16.40
CA GLU A 464 -19.15 -14.42 17.41
C GLU A 464 -18.24 -13.68 18.41
N ASN A 465 -18.61 -12.42 18.73
CA ASN A 465 -17.88 -11.56 19.66
C ASN A 465 -16.44 -11.20 19.21
N HIS A 466 -16.26 -10.98 17.92
CA HIS A 466 -14.98 -10.58 17.35
C HIS A 466 -15.01 -9.09 16.99
N LEU A 467 -14.15 -8.31 17.65
CA LEU A 467 -13.98 -6.88 17.42
C LEU A 467 -12.73 -6.62 16.58
N LEU A 468 -12.91 -5.93 15.46
CA LEU A 468 -11.84 -5.40 14.63
C LEU A 468 -11.74 -3.89 14.90
N ILE A 469 -10.57 -3.41 15.29
CA ILE A 469 -10.24 -1.99 15.45
C ILE A 469 -9.16 -1.63 14.45
N ALA A 470 -9.49 -0.82 13.46
CA ALA A 470 -8.54 -0.32 12.47
C ALA A 470 -7.95 1.03 12.91
N LEU A 471 -6.62 1.13 12.92
CA LEU A 471 -5.89 2.40 13.02
C LEU A 471 -5.52 2.80 11.60
N THR A 472 -6.14 3.85 11.06
CA THR A 472 -6.04 4.21 9.63
C THR A 472 -6.30 5.70 9.41
N ASP A 473 -5.87 6.22 8.28
CA ASP A 473 -6.24 7.55 7.79
C ASP A 473 -7.56 7.54 6.99
N ALA A 474 -8.16 6.36 6.78
CA ALA A 474 -9.37 6.13 5.98
C ALA A 474 -9.24 6.67 4.53
N HIS A 475 -8.04 6.56 3.95
CA HIS A 475 -7.75 7.03 2.60
C HIS A 475 -7.14 5.93 1.73
N PRO A 476 -7.92 4.87 1.39
CA PRO A 476 -7.41 3.77 0.58
C PRO A 476 -6.98 4.26 -0.80
N ARG A 477 -5.72 3.96 -1.17
CA ARG A 477 -5.15 4.37 -2.45
C ARG A 477 -4.07 3.39 -2.91
N ASP A 478 -4.12 3.04 -4.21
CA ASP A 478 -3.07 2.27 -4.86
C ASP A 478 -2.87 2.81 -6.28
N ILE A 479 -1.63 2.82 -6.75
CA ILE A 479 -1.27 3.22 -8.12
C ILE A 479 -1.80 2.26 -9.18
N ARG A 480 -2.13 1.03 -8.78
CA ARG A 480 -2.63 0.01 -9.70
C ARG A 480 -4.14 0.09 -9.82
N PRO A 481 -4.65 0.14 -11.05
CA PRO A 481 -6.08 0.18 -11.27
C PRO A 481 -6.77 -1.11 -10.83
N LEU A 482 -8.07 -1.03 -10.62
CA LEU A 482 -8.93 -2.19 -10.49
C LEU A 482 -8.98 -2.95 -11.82
N ALA A 483 -8.80 -4.27 -11.78
CA ALA A 483 -8.91 -5.07 -12.99
C ALA A 483 -10.32 -4.96 -13.59
N SER A 484 -10.40 -4.64 -14.87
CA SER A 484 -11.65 -4.60 -15.63
C SER A 484 -11.70 -5.73 -16.65
N LYS A 485 -12.92 -6.13 -17.04
CA LYS A 485 -13.13 -7.06 -18.16
C LYS A 485 -12.86 -6.39 -19.51
N ASN A 486 -12.99 -5.06 -19.58
CA ASN A 486 -12.78 -4.28 -20.78
C ASN A 486 -11.42 -3.55 -20.67
N PHE A 487 -10.63 -3.57 -21.72
CA PHE A 487 -9.31 -2.97 -21.79
C PHE A 487 -9.30 -1.47 -21.44
N PHE A 488 -10.36 -0.75 -21.79
CA PHE A 488 -10.57 0.69 -21.54
C PHE A 488 -11.44 1.02 -20.32
N GLY A 489 -11.66 0.09 -19.41
CA GLY A 489 -12.58 0.25 -18.28
C GLY A 489 -11.92 0.10 -16.91
N SER A 490 -10.59 0.13 -16.82
CA SER A 490 -9.92 0.04 -15.53
C SER A 490 -10.11 1.34 -14.76
N LYS A 491 -10.69 1.24 -13.56
CA LYS A 491 -10.79 2.35 -12.62
C LYS A 491 -9.55 2.36 -11.75
N ASN A 492 -8.95 3.53 -11.55
CA ASN A 492 -7.88 3.68 -10.58
C ASN A 492 -8.39 3.37 -9.18
N TYR A 493 -7.50 2.81 -8.35
CA TYR A 493 -7.82 2.50 -6.96
C TYR A 493 -7.58 3.73 -6.09
N CYS A 494 -8.44 4.72 -6.24
CA CYS A 494 -8.41 5.96 -5.47
C CYS A 494 -9.83 6.50 -5.30
N GLU A 495 -10.00 7.46 -4.39
CA GLU A 495 -11.24 8.18 -4.15
C GLU A 495 -12.47 7.25 -4.01
N GLU A 496 -13.57 7.53 -4.72
CA GLU A 496 -14.82 6.79 -4.64
C GLU A 496 -14.65 5.30 -4.94
N ALA A 497 -13.82 4.93 -5.92
CA ALA A 497 -13.66 3.53 -6.33
C ALA A 497 -12.98 2.67 -5.25
N SER A 498 -12.01 3.23 -4.55
CA SER A 498 -11.31 2.55 -3.45
C SER A 498 -12.17 2.48 -2.19
N LEU A 499 -12.93 3.56 -1.90
CA LEU A 499 -13.87 3.60 -0.79
C LEU A 499 -15.02 2.59 -0.97
N ASP A 500 -15.61 2.53 -2.18
CA ASP A 500 -16.67 1.56 -2.51
C ASP A 500 -16.20 0.11 -2.36
N ASP A 501 -14.97 -0.18 -2.84
CA ASP A 501 -14.38 -1.52 -2.72
C ASP A 501 -14.14 -1.88 -1.26
N THR A 502 -13.53 -0.98 -0.49
CA THR A 502 -13.27 -1.15 0.95
C THR A 502 -14.58 -1.33 1.73
N LYS A 503 -15.57 -0.48 1.48
CA LYS A 503 -16.89 -0.56 2.11
C LYS A 503 -17.56 -1.90 1.88
N LYS A 504 -17.52 -2.39 0.64
CA LYS A 504 -18.09 -3.68 0.26
C LYS A 504 -17.49 -4.84 1.06
N GLU A 505 -16.17 -4.84 1.27
CA GLU A 505 -15.50 -5.91 2.01
C GLU A 505 -15.71 -5.77 3.52
N LEU A 506 -15.73 -4.56 4.07
CA LEU A 506 -16.11 -4.32 5.47
C LEU A 506 -17.55 -4.78 5.77
N ASP A 507 -18.49 -4.54 4.86
CA ASP A 507 -19.87 -4.98 5.02
C ASP A 507 -20.01 -6.51 4.94
N LYS A 508 -19.11 -7.21 4.22
CA LYS A 508 -19.03 -8.67 4.26
C LYS A 508 -18.54 -9.16 5.63
N LEU A 509 -17.49 -8.54 6.19
CA LEU A 509 -17.01 -8.88 7.53
C LEU A 509 -18.10 -8.72 8.58
N LYS A 510 -18.89 -7.63 8.50
CA LYS A 510 -20.05 -7.43 9.37
C LYS A 510 -21.10 -8.53 9.23
N LYS A 511 -21.36 -9.00 8.01
CA LYS A 511 -22.27 -10.12 7.75
C LYS A 511 -21.75 -11.45 8.30
N LEU A 512 -20.44 -11.60 8.44
CA LEU A 512 -19.80 -12.73 9.10
C LEU A 512 -19.82 -12.64 10.64
N GLY A 513 -20.43 -11.58 11.20
CA GLY A 513 -20.57 -11.39 12.64
C GLY A 513 -19.48 -10.54 13.30
N LEU A 514 -18.51 -10.00 12.53
CA LEU A 514 -17.48 -9.15 13.10
C LEU A 514 -18.02 -7.74 13.38
N HIS A 515 -17.61 -7.19 14.51
CA HIS A 515 -17.81 -5.79 14.85
C HIS A 515 -16.62 -4.97 14.37
N THR A 516 -16.84 -4.04 13.44
CA THR A 516 -15.77 -3.22 12.85
C THR A 516 -15.81 -1.80 13.38
N SER A 517 -14.67 -1.31 13.87
CA SER A 517 -14.49 0.05 14.38
C SER A 517 -13.19 0.64 13.84
N ALA A 518 -13.06 1.97 13.85
CA ALA A 518 -11.84 2.63 13.45
C ALA A 518 -11.41 3.73 14.41
N ILE A 519 -10.11 3.87 14.60
CA ILE A 519 -9.44 5.02 15.19
C ILE A 519 -8.80 5.79 14.03
N LEU A 520 -9.26 7.03 13.85
CA LEU A 520 -8.90 7.85 12.70
C LEU A 520 -7.79 8.83 13.07
N ASN A 521 -6.67 8.75 12.36
CA ASN A 521 -5.50 9.61 12.53
C ASN A 521 -5.39 10.66 11.40
N SER A 522 -6.52 11.08 10.85
CA SER A 522 -6.55 12.07 9.74
C SER A 522 -7.79 12.96 9.79
N ASP A 523 -7.82 13.97 8.91
CA ASP A 523 -8.99 14.84 8.73
C ASP A 523 -10.06 14.28 7.78
N LYS A 524 -9.86 13.05 7.25
CA LYS A 524 -10.79 12.39 6.32
C LYS A 524 -12.01 11.76 7.03
N VAL A 525 -12.70 12.60 7.83
CA VAL A 525 -13.84 12.18 8.66
C VAL A 525 -14.99 11.62 7.81
N ASP A 526 -15.23 12.18 6.63
CA ASP A 526 -16.32 11.73 5.74
C ASP A 526 -16.05 10.32 5.20
N ASN A 527 -14.81 10.01 4.86
CA ASN A 527 -14.40 8.67 4.44
C ASN A 527 -14.59 7.65 5.57
N ALA A 528 -14.15 7.99 6.78
CA ALA A 528 -14.32 7.12 7.95
C ALA A 528 -15.81 6.89 8.26
N LYS A 529 -16.64 7.93 8.15
CA LYS A 529 -18.10 7.83 8.30
C LYS A 529 -18.73 6.93 7.23
N PHE A 530 -18.27 7.04 5.99
CA PHE A 530 -18.73 6.19 4.90
C PHE A 530 -18.36 4.70 5.15
N LEU A 531 -17.12 4.41 5.56
CA LEU A 531 -16.61 3.06 5.75
C LEU A 531 -17.17 2.39 7.01
N PHE A 532 -17.12 3.07 8.15
CA PHE A 532 -17.41 2.49 9.46
C PHE A 532 -18.76 2.94 10.04
N GLY A 533 -19.46 3.88 9.40
CA GLY A 533 -20.72 4.43 9.90
C GLY A 533 -20.50 5.30 11.14
N ARG A 534 -21.10 4.90 12.28
CA ARG A 534 -20.92 5.57 13.59
C ARG A 534 -19.80 4.96 14.43
N ASN A 535 -19.13 3.92 13.90
CA ASN A 535 -18.14 3.15 14.65
C ASN A 535 -16.72 3.66 14.38
N TYR A 536 -16.51 4.96 14.37
CA TYR A 536 -15.17 5.54 14.33
C TYR A 536 -15.03 6.67 15.34
N ILE A 537 -13.80 6.92 15.75
CA ILE A 537 -13.45 8.06 16.60
C ILE A 537 -12.16 8.66 16.04
N LYS A 538 -12.19 9.99 15.79
CA LYS A 538 -10.99 10.73 15.44
C LYS A 538 -10.19 11.04 16.70
N ILE A 539 -8.88 10.90 16.61
CA ILE A 539 -7.93 11.29 17.65
C ILE A 539 -6.97 12.34 17.09
N ASN A 540 -6.54 13.25 17.95
CA ASN A 540 -5.57 14.27 17.61
C ASN A 540 -4.21 14.03 18.28
N ASN A 541 -4.19 13.22 19.33
CA ASN A 541 -3.01 12.91 20.12
C ASN A 541 -3.02 11.47 20.63
N VAL A 542 -1.84 10.87 20.76
CA VAL A 542 -1.60 9.55 21.38
C VAL A 542 -2.27 9.42 22.76
N ASN A 543 -2.33 10.50 23.51
CA ASN A 543 -2.92 10.53 24.86
C ASN A 543 -4.43 10.21 24.91
N GLU A 544 -5.12 10.28 23.77
CA GLU A 544 -6.56 10.02 23.69
C GLU A 544 -6.90 8.55 23.44
N ILE A 545 -5.93 7.75 22.99
CA ILE A 545 -6.15 6.41 22.44
C ILE A 545 -6.63 5.44 23.50
N ALA A 546 -5.99 5.46 24.68
CA ALA A 546 -6.44 4.63 25.79
C ALA A 546 -7.92 4.89 26.14
N ASN A 547 -8.36 6.16 26.03
CA ASN A 547 -9.75 6.52 26.26
C ASN A 547 -10.66 6.08 25.11
N VAL A 548 -10.20 6.19 23.89
CA VAL A 548 -10.95 5.87 22.66
C VAL A 548 -11.08 4.36 22.49
N ALA A 549 -9.98 3.64 22.55
CA ALA A 549 -9.97 2.18 22.49
C ALA A 549 -10.80 1.58 23.64
N GLY A 550 -10.66 2.15 24.85
CA GLY A 550 -11.46 1.75 26.00
C GLY A 550 -12.97 1.89 25.76
N ARG A 551 -13.43 2.99 25.14
CA ARG A 551 -14.85 3.18 24.79
C ARG A 551 -15.34 2.17 23.76
N PHE A 552 -14.53 1.84 22.74
CA PHE A 552 -14.90 0.81 21.78
C PHE A 552 -15.04 -0.55 22.42
N ILE A 553 -14.03 -0.96 23.20
CA ILE A 553 -14.04 -2.24 23.91
C ILE A 553 -15.21 -2.33 24.88
N GLN A 554 -15.47 -1.28 25.67
CA GLN A 554 -16.61 -1.21 26.58
C GLN A 554 -17.94 -1.35 25.83
N ARG A 555 -18.11 -0.65 24.71
CA ARG A 555 -19.31 -0.75 23.89
C ARG A 555 -19.51 -2.15 23.33
N GLU A 556 -18.44 -2.79 22.87
CA GLU A 556 -18.54 -4.15 22.33
C GLU A 556 -18.85 -5.17 23.41
N ILE A 557 -18.25 -5.07 24.58
CA ILE A 557 -18.63 -5.89 25.75
C ILE A 557 -20.13 -5.74 26.05
N ALA A 558 -20.64 -4.49 26.03
CA ALA A 558 -22.07 -4.23 26.25
C ALA A 558 -22.99 -4.76 25.13
N ASN A 559 -22.50 -4.85 23.89
CA ASN A 559 -23.26 -5.37 22.76
C ASN A 559 -23.34 -6.90 22.76
N ILE A 560 -22.30 -7.58 23.24
CA ILE A 560 -22.25 -9.04 23.37
C ILE A 560 -23.36 -9.55 24.29
N GLU A 561 -23.70 -8.81 25.36
CA GLU A 561 -24.72 -9.21 26.33
C GLU A 561 -26.16 -8.97 25.85
N LYS A 562 -26.37 -8.15 24.84
CA LYS A 562 -27.70 -7.86 24.29
C LYS A 562 -28.18 -8.92 23.30
N LYS A 563 -27.28 -9.83 22.87
CA LYS A 563 -27.60 -10.98 22.04
C LYS A 563 -27.85 -12.21 22.86
#